data_830128b2a6a3dd481b480fc519a1742f
#
_entry.id   830128b2a6a3dd481b480fc519a1742f
#
_cell.length_a   1.000
_cell.length_b   1.000
_cell.length_c   1.000
_cell.angle_alpha   90.00
_cell.angle_beta   90.00
_cell.angle_gamma   90.00
#
_symmetry.space_group_name_H-M   'P 1'
#
loop_
_entity.id
_entity.type
_entity.pdbx_description
1 polymer ?
#
loop_
_entity_poly.entity_id
_entity_poly.type
_entity_poly.pdbx_seq_one_letter_code
_entity_poly.pdbx_strand_id
1 'polypeptide(L)'
;SGMSSRFANAGYKQPKFMIDVDGKKVIEHIVDLYPIDSDFIFIINDEHTKDKKLCEFLDNLDVDKLSICSVPVHKKGPVYSVDQYQHHIEDDEQVIINYCDFSMDWNYDEFESFVNETGCDGCVVCYTGFHPHMLGGDNYAFCKLKEDNTDGTLSNEIIEIREKQPFTDNKMNEYASTGTYYFRKGSFVKKYFKELIDRDININNEYYVSLVYNLLIE
;
A
#
# COMPACT_ATOMS: atom_id res chain seq x y z
N SER A 1 -5.02 0.66 9.45
CA SER A 1 -6.29 0.23 10.10
C SER A 1 -6.29 -1.25 10.51
N GLY A 2 -5.32 -2.05 10.08
CA GLY A 2 -5.24 -3.48 10.38
C GLY A 2 -5.14 -3.81 11.88
N MET A 3 -5.62 -4.99 12.24
CA MET A 3 -5.67 -5.45 13.65
C MET A 3 -4.34 -5.98 14.20
N SER A 4 -3.29 -6.07 13.40
CA SER A 4 -1.98 -6.65 13.79
C SER A 4 -2.07 -8.04 14.47
N SER A 5 -3.09 -8.84 14.12
CA SER A 5 -3.43 -10.08 14.84
C SER A 5 -2.27 -11.08 14.92
N ARG A 6 -1.47 -11.21 13.85
CA ARG A 6 -0.29 -12.10 13.85
C ARG A 6 0.75 -11.65 14.87
N PHE A 7 0.99 -10.35 15.00
CA PHE A 7 1.91 -9.78 15.99
C PHE A 7 1.37 -9.90 17.41
N ALA A 8 0.08 -9.65 17.62
CA ALA A 8 -0.57 -9.85 18.91
C ALA A 8 -0.46 -11.32 19.36
N ASN A 9 -0.70 -12.29 18.46
CA ASN A 9 -0.53 -13.71 18.73
C ASN A 9 0.93 -14.12 19.04
N ALA A 10 1.90 -13.38 18.48
CA ALA A 10 3.32 -13.53 18.77
C ALA A 10 3.77 -12.81 20.06
N GLY A 11 2.84 -12.20 20.81
CA GLY A 11 3.10 -11.55 22.10
C GLY A 11 3.43 -10.06 22.04
N TYR A 12 3.38 -9.43 20.89
CA TYR A 12 3.55 -7.98 20.78
C TYR A 12 2.31 -7.26 21.31
N LYS A 13 2.54 -6.27 22.19
CA LYS A 13 1.46 -5.46 22.79
C LYS A 13 1.14 -4.21 21.97
N GLN A 14 2.06 -3.77 21.13
CA GLN A 14 1.92 -2.60 20.28
C GLN A 14 1.45 -2.98 18.88
N PRO A 15 0.76 -2.07 18.16
CA PRO A 15 0.47 -2.24 16.74
C PRO A 15 1.77 -2.44 15.94
N LYS A 16 1.73 -3.20 14.83
CA LYS A 16 2.91 -3.53 14.01
C LYS A 16 3.71 -2.30 13.57
N PHE A 17 3.04 -1.19 13.26
CA PHE A 17 3.68 0.06 12.83
C PHE A 17 4.42 0.80 13.96
N MET A 18 4.21 0.39 15.23
CA MET A 18 4.89 0.93 16.41
C MET A 18 6.03 0.04 16.92
N ILE A 19 6.37 -1.02 16.19
CA ILE A 19 7.51 -1.88 16.53
C ILE A 19 8.80 -1.13 16.24
N ASP A 20 9.78 -1.24 17.17
CA ASP A 20 11.10 -0.66 16.98
C ASP A 20 11.93 -1.51 16.01
N VAL A 21 12.47 -0.86 15.00
CA VAL A 21 13.39 -1.43 14.03
C VAL A 21 14.54 -0.44 13.85
N ASP A 22 15.76 -0.85 14.14
CA ASP A 22 16.98 -0.05 14.00
C ASP A 22 16.91 1.37 14.62
N GLY A 23 16.28 1.45 15.81
CA GLY A 23 16.18 2.69 16.59
C GLY A 23 15.05 3.64 16.22
N LYS A 24 14.22 3.30 15.22
CA LYS A 24 13.00 4.03 14.83
C LYS A 24 11.78 3.11 14.88
N LYS A 25 10.59 3.67 14.96
CA LYS A 25 9.35 2.92 14.74
C LYS A 25 9.18 2.59 13.26
N VAL A 26 8.53 1.47 12.94
CA VAL A 26 8.22 1.10 11.55
C VAL A 26 7.56 2.25 10.81
N ILE A 27 6.64 2.99 11.43
CA ILE A 27 5.95 4.11 10.79
C ILE A 27 6.88 5.27 10.45
N GLU A 28 7.94 5.52 11.24
CA GLU A 28 8.94 6.55 10.94
C GLU A 28 9.74 6.17 9.68
N HIS A 29 10.13 4.89 9.55
CA HIS A 29 10.78 4.40 8.32
C HIS A 29 9.91 4.56 7.09
N ILE A 30 8.58 4.47 7.24
CA ILE A 30 7.65 4.63 6.12
C ILE A 30 7.48 6.10 5.77
N VAL A 31 7.40 6.98 6.75
CA VAL A 31 7.33 8.42 6.52
C VAL A 31 8.59 8.93 5.82
N ASP A 32 9.77 8.43 6.22
CA ASP A 32 11.06 8.78 5.62
C ASP A 32 11.18 8.39 4.12
N LEU A 33 10.25 7.58 3.59
CA LEU A 33 10.22 7.23 2.15
C LEU A 33 9.74 8.38 1.26
N TYR A 34 9.12 9.42 1.84
CA TYR A 34 8.41 10.48 1.13
C TYR A 34 8.96 11.86 1.49
N PRO A 35 8.81 12.87 0.61
CA PRO A 35 9.15 14.25 0.94
C PRO A 35 8.41 14.75 2.19
N ILE A 36 9.09 15.57 3.00
CA ILE A 36 8.55 16.09 4.26
C ILE A 36 7.30 16.97 4.06
N ASP A 37 7.19 17.64 2.92
CA ASP A 37 6.07 18.48 2.51
C ASP A 37 4.89 17.71 1.91
N SER A 38 4.96 16.38 1.89
CA SER A 38 3.83 15.52 1.51
C SER A 38 2.67 15.64 2.51
N ASP A 39 1.44 15.56 2.01
CA ASP A 39 0.24 15.51 2.86
C ASP A 39 -0.03 14.07 3.31
N PHE A 40 0.19 13.78 4.60
CA PHE A 40 -0.01 12.46 5.15
C PHE A 40 -1.43 12.27 5.72
N ILE A 41 -2.07 11.17 5.36
CA ILE A 41 -3.36 10.74 5.93
C ILE A 41 -3.16 9.37 6.56
N PHE A 42 -3.14 9.29 7.87
CA PHE A 42 -3.06 8.02 8.59
C PHE A 42 -4.45 7.51 8.93
N ILE A 43 -4.80 6.34 8.42
CA ILE A 43 -6.07 5.67 8.72
C ILE A 43 -5.80 4.55 9.71
N ILE A 44 -6.13 4.77 10.96
CA ILE A 44 -5.94 3.82 12.06
C ILE A 44 -7.29 3.25 12.52
N ASN A 45 -7.30 2.16 13.27
CA ASN A 45 -8.55 1.70 13.88
C ASN A 45 -8.86 2.49 15.18
N ASP A 46 -10.13 2.56 15.55
CA ASP A 46 -10.60 3.33 16.70
C ASP A 46 -10.12 2.80 18.06
N GLU A 47 -9.68 1.55 18.15
CA GLU A 47 -9.03 1.04 19.37
C GLU A 47 -7.65 1.70 19.58
N HIS A 48 -6.94 2.02 18.50
CA HIS A 48 -5.65 2.72 18.60
C HIS A 48 -5.78 4.16 19.09
N THR A 49 -6.91 4.85 18.82
CA THR A 49 -7.13 6.22 19.29
C THR A 49 -7.35 6.31 20.81
N LYS A 50 -7.59 5.18 21.49
CA LYS A 50 -7.70 5.13 22.95
C LYS A 50 -6.33 5.21 23.65
N ASP A 51 -5.26 4.90 22.94
CA ASP A 51 -3.90 5.02 23.44
C ASP A 51 -3.35 6.43 23.21
N LYS A 52 -3.41 7.26 24.27
CA LYS A 52 -2.94 8.64 24.20
C LYS A 52 -1.46 8.77 23.81
N LYS A 53 -0.60 7.83 24.26
CA LYS A 53 0.83 7.87 23.93
C LYS A 53 1.06 7.57 22.46
N LEU A 54 0.26 6.69 21.88
CA LEU A 54 0.30 6.42 20.45
C LEU A 54 -0.15 7.65 19.65
N CYS A 55 -1.25 8.29 20.03
CA CYS A 55 -1.72 9.51 19.36
C CYS A 55 -0.68 10.63 19.47
N GLU A 56 -0.16 10.90 20.69
CA GLU A 56 0.90 11.89 20.91
C GLU A 56 2.17 11.58 20.07
N PHE A 57 2.53 10.33 19.91
CA PHE A 57 3.65 9.93 19.07
C PHE A 57 3.39 10.24 17.60
N LEU A 58 2.22 9.87 17.08
CA LEU A 58 1.85 10.12 15.69
C LEU A 58 1.75 11.62 15.40
N ASP A 59 1.19 12.42 16.32
CA ASP A 59 1.08 13.87 16.19
C ASP A 59 2.45 14.59 16.19
N ASN A 60 3.50 13.94 16.69
CA ASN A 60 4.87 14.46 16.74
C ASN A 60 5.81 13.89 15.67
N LEU A 61 5.28 13.18 14.67
CA LEU A 61 6.09 12.77 13.51
C LEU A 61 6.60 14.01 12.76
N ASP A 62 7.82 13.91 12.24
CA ASP A 62 8.50 14.99 11.51
C ASP A 62 7.94 15.10 10.08
N VAL A 63 6.76 15.68 9.95
CA VAL A 63 6.06 15.92 8.67
C VAL A 63 5.32 17.26 8.75
N ASP A 64 5.24 17.96 7.62
CA ASP A 64 4.61 19.28 7.57
C ASP A 64 3.09 19.22 7.76
N LYS A 65 2.45 18.21 7.18
CA LYS A 65 1.00 18.03 7.24
C LYS A 65 0.63 16.58 7.53
N LEU A 66 -0.17 16.39 8.56
CA LEU A 66 -0.69 15.10 8.98
C LEU A 66 -2.17 15.17 9.36
N SER A 67 -2.95 14.27 8.80
CA SER A 67 -4.31 14.00 9.23
C SER A 67 -4.42 12.58 9.79
N ILE A 68 -4.94 12.44 11.01
CA ILE A 68 -5.19 11.14 11.62
C ILE A 68 -6.68 10.84 11.56
N CYS A 69 -7.05 9.82 10.80
CA CYS A 69 -8.41 9.36 10.62
C CYS A 69 -8.61 8.02 11.33
N SER A 70 -9.77 7.80 11.95
CA SER A 70 -10.05 6.53 12.62
C SER A 70 -11.24 5.81 11.99
N VAL A 71 -11.11 4.50 11.81
CA VAL A 71 -12.21 3.64 11.35
C VAL A 71 -12.56 2.62 12.43
N PRO A 72 -13.84 2.22 12.56
CA PRO A 72 -14.20 1.09 13.40
C PRO A 72 -13.37 -0.15 13.06
N VAL A 73 -13.07 -0.97 14.06
CA VAL A 73 -12.36 -2.23 13.82
C VAL A 73 -13.14 -3.10 12.84
N HIS A 74 -12.50 -3.48 11.75
CA HIS A 74 -13.10 -4.33 10.71
C HIS A 74 -12.07 -5.27 10.07
N LYS A 75 -12.56 -6.23 9.28
CA LYS A 75 -11.76 -7.17 8.49
C LYS A 75 -12.02 -7.03 6.98
N LYS A 76 -12.42 -5.85 6.53
CA LYS A 76 -12.79 -5.61 5.12
C LYS A 76 -11.62 -5.16 4.23
N GLY A 77 -10.42 -5.08 4.79
CA GLY A 77 -9.21 -4.71 4.04
C GLY A 77 -8.97 -3.20 3.88
N PRO A 78 -7.84 -2.84 3.26
CA PRO A 78 -7.38 -1.44 3.18
C PRO A 78 -8.25 -0.56 2.28
N VAL A 79 -8.79 -1.07 1.18
CA VAL A 79 -9.69 -0.30 0.30
C VAL A 79 -10.90 0.21 1.05
N TYR A 80 -11.52 -0.65 1.86
CA TYR A 80 -12.67 -0.23 2.68
C TYR A 80 -12.29 0.88 3.67
N SER A 81 -11.09 0.82 4.27
CA SER A 81 -10.62 1.87 5.19
C SER A 81 -10.44 3.22 4.48
N VAL A 82 -9.82 3.22 3.30
CA VAL A 82 -9.60 4.45 2.52
C VAL A 82 -10.92 5.02 2.02
N ASP A 83 -11.84 4.17 1.56
CA ASP A 83 -13.16 4.59 1.07
C ASP A 83 -13.94 5.42 2.11
N GLN A 84 -13.81 5.09 3.41
CA GLN A 84 -14.45 5.87 4.48
C GLN A 84 -13.93 7.32 4.58
N TYR A 85 -12.72 7.59 4.08
CA TYR A 85 -12.06 8.89 4.17
C TYR A 85 -11.69 9.48 2.81
N GLN A 86 -12.29 8.99 1.72
CA GLN A 86 -12.05 9.49 0.38
C GLN A 86 -12.31 11.00 0.20
N HIS A 87 -13.10 11.61 1.09
CA HIS A 87 -13.38 13.05 1.09
C HIS A 87 -12.17 13.91 1.50
N HIS A 88 -11.11 13.32 2.07
CA HIS A 88 -9.83 13.98 2.33
C HIS A 88 -8.89 13.96 1.11
N ILE A 89 -9.26 13.24 0.05
CA ILE A 89 -8.47 13.10 -1.17
C ILE A 89 -9.03 14.07 -2.20
N GLU A 90 -8.21 14.99 -2.70
CA GLU A 90 -8.60 15.89 -3.78
C GLU A 90 -8.61 15.16 -5.14
N ASP A 91 -9.55 15.53 -6.02
CA ASP A 91 -9.80 14.77 -7.26
C ASP A 91 -8.63 14.79 -8.24
N ASP A 92 -7.92 15.91 -8.33
CA ASP A 92 -6.85 16.13 -9.30
C ASP A 92 -5.44 15.94 -8.71
N GLU A 93 -5.30 15.62 -7.44
CA GLU A 93 -4.01 15.35 -6.79
C GLU A 93 -3.54 13.92 -7.00
N GLN A 94 -2.23 13.75 -7.04
CA GLN A 94 -1.59 12.44 -7.04
C GLN A 94 -1.72 11.80 -5.66
N VAL A 95 -1.97 10.50 -5.61
CA VAL A 95 -2.16 9.77 -4.36
C VAL A 95 -1.25 8.55 -4.31
N ILE A 96 -0.52 8.41 -3.21
CA ILE A 96 0.19 7.17 -2.90
C ILE A 96 -0.47 6.52 -1.69
N ILE A 97 -0.85 5.26 -1.82
CA ILE A 97 -1.33 4.44 -0.71
C ILE A 97 -0.23 3.47 -0.33
N ASN A 98 0.28 3.61 0.89
CA ASN A 98 1.34 2.76 1.42
C ASN A 98 0.86 1.94 2.61
N TYR A 99 1.22 0.66 2.63
CA TYR A 99 0.95 -0.19 3.79
C TYR A 99 1.95 0.13 4.91
N CYS A 100 1.47 0.18 6.13
CA CYS A 100 2.22 0.63 7.30
C CYS A 100 3.18 -0.43 7.90
N ASP A 101 3.56 -1.44 7.16
CA ASP A 101 4.39 -2.56 7.63
C ASP A 101 5.43 -3.05 6.62
N PHE A 102 5.70 -2.26 5.61
CA PHE A 102 6.75 -2.49 4.63
C PHE A 102 7.51 -1.20 4.40
N SER A 103 8.83 -1.25 4.56
CA SER A 103 9.76 -0.18 4.21
C SER A 103 10.78 -0.73 3.21
N MET A 104 11.36 0.13 2.41
CA MET A 104 12.31 -0.21 1.36
C MET A 104 13.37 0.88 1.23
N ASP A 105 14.48 0.54 0.61
CA ASP A 105 15.43 1.53 0.11
C ASP A 105 15.02 1.88 -1.32
N TRP A 106 14.60 3.10 -1.55
CA TRP A 106 14.20 3.58 -2.86
C TRP A 106 14.54 5.07 -3.05
N ASN A 107 14.63 5.50 -4.29
CA ASN A 107 14.83 6.90 -4.65
C ASN A 107 13.48 7.49 -5.07
N TYR A 108 12.91 8.36 -4.22
CA TYR A 108 11.62 8.99 -4.49
C TYR A 108 11.67 9.89 -5.74
N ASP A 109 12.78 10.60 -5.98
CA ASP A 109 12.94 11.48 -7.15
C ASP A 109 12.93 10.69 -8.47
N GLU A 110 13.54 9.49 -8.48
CA GLU A 110 13.47 8.59 -9.64
C GLU A 110 12.05 8.07 -9.87
N PHE A 111 11.33 7.73 -8.80
CA PHE A 111 9.93 7.33 -8.89
C PHE A 111 9.05 8.47 -9.42
N GLU A 112 9.20 9.67 -8.86
CA GLU A 112 8.46 10.86 -9.30
C GLU A 112 8.73 11.17 -10.78
N SER A 113 10.00 11.15 -11.18
CA SER A 113 10.39 11.31 -12.59
C SER A 113 9.73 10.27 -13.48
N PHE A 114 9.74 9.01 -13.10
CA PHE A 114 9.13 7.91 -13.84
C PHE A 114 7.61 8.11 -14.04
N VAL A 115 6.86 8.43 -12.99
CA VAL A 115 5.39 8.59 -13.11
C VAL A 115 5.02 9.84 -13.90
N ASN A 116 5.84 10.90 -13.82
CA ASN A 116 5.65 12.13 -14.59
C ASN A 116 5.97 11.94 -16.07
N GLU A 117 7.06 11.25 -16.41
CA GLU A 117 7.47 10.98 -17.79
C GLU A 117 6.52 10.02 -18.51
N THR A 118 6.08 8.97 -17.82
CA THR A 118 5.16 7.98 -18.39
C THR A 118 3.72 8.48 -18.44
N GLY A 119 3.33 9.38 -17.54
CA GLY A 119 1.97 9.84 -17.39
C GLY A 119 0.98 8.70 -17.09
N CYS A 120 1.45 7.62 -16.44
CA CYS A 120 0.64 6.44 -16.14
C CYS A 120 -0.49 6.78 -15.16
N ASP A 121 -1.65 6.13 -15.32
CA ASP A 121 -2.80 6.31 -14.42
C ASP A 121 -2.59 5.68 -13.05
N GLY A 122 -1.74 4.67 -12.97
CA GLY A 122 -1.33 4.02 -11.72
C GLY A 122 0.03 3.37 -11.86
N CYS A 123 0.72 3.21 -10.71
CA CYS A 123 2.00 2.54 -10.62
C CYS A 123 2.07 1.70 -9.35
N VAL A 124 2.64 0.51 -9.44
CA VAL A 124 2.89 -0.40 -8.31
C VAL A 124 4.38 -0.54 -8.13
N VAL A 125 4.88 -0.18 -6.96
CA VAL A 125 6.29 -0.40 -6.63
C VAL A 125 6.49 -1.87 -6.31
N CYS A 126 7.38 -2.53 -7.05
CA CYS A 126 7.62 -3.96 -6.96
C CYS A 126 9.09 -4.27 -6.68
N TYR A 127 9.33 -5.45 -6.17
CA TYR A 127 10.65 -6.05 -6.04
C TYR A 127 10.66 -7.46 -6.63
N THR A 128 11.86 -7.96 -6.93
CA THR A 128 12.12 -9.34 -7.31
C THR A 128 13.21 -9.93 -6.41
N GLY A 129 13.39 -11.24 -6.44
CA GLY A 129 14.41 -11.92 -5.66
C GLY A 129 13.89 -12.41 -4.30
N PHE A 130 14.84 -12.89 -3.49
CA PHE A 130 14.51 -13.49 -2.20
C PHE A 130 14.05 -12.44 -1.19
N HIS A 131 12.92 -12.69 -0.56
CA HIS A 131 12.47 -12.01 0.64
C HIS A 131 11.98 -13.05 1.67
N PRO A 132 12.23 -12.87 2.99
CA PRO A 132 11.91 -13.88 4.00
C PRO A 132 10.46 -14.38 4.01
N HIS A 133 9.48 -13.54 3.62
CA HIS A 133 8.07 -13.98 3.55
C HIS A 133 7.85 -15.09 2.51
N MET A 134 8.72 -15.20 1.51
CA MET A 134 8.62 -16.25 0.46
C MET A 134 8.87 -17.66 0.99
N LEU A 135 9.44 -17.80 2.19
CA LEU A 135 9.57 -19.06 2.91
C LEU A 135 8.25 -19.55 3.53
N GLY A 136 7.28 -18.65 3.66
CA GLY A 136 5.95 -18.93 4.20
C GLY A 136 4.87 -19.03 3.13
N GLY A 137 3.68 -18.54 3.44
CA GLY A 137 2.58 -18.43 2.48
C GLY A 137 2.72 -17.23 1.55
N ASP A 138 1.83 -17.14 0.57
CA ASP A 138 1.75 -16.01 -0.35
C ASP A 138 0.97 -14.88 0.31
N ASN A 139 1.67 -13.84 0.75
CA ASN A 139 1.09 -12.73 1.51
C ASN A 139 1.07 -11.41 0.76
N TYR A 140 1.61 -11.38 -0.46
CA TYR A 140 1.77 -10.19 -1.29
C TYR A 140 1.02 -10.32 -2.61
N ALA A 141 0.82 -9.19 -3.28
CA ALA A 141 0.34 -9.19 -4.64
C ALA A 141 1.49 -9.40 -5.61
N PHE A 142 1.20 -10.04 -6.74
CA PHE A 142 2.16 -10.28 -7.82
C PHE A 142 1.66 -9.61 -9.09
N CYS A 143 2.56 -8.90 -9.78
CA CYS A 143 2.29 -8.17 -11.01
C CYS A 143 2.80 -8.97 -12.21
N LYS A 144 1.97 -9.14 -13.22
CA LYS A 144 2.34 -9.67 -14.54
C LYS A 144 2.55 -8.51 -15.49
N LEU A 145 3.73 -8.44 -16.08
CA LEU A 145 4.08 -7.42 -17.06
C LEU A 145 3.82 -7.92 -18.48
N LYS A 146 3.59 -6.96 -19.37
CA LYS A 146 3.46 -7.21 -20.80
C LYS A 146 4.83 -7.54 -21.40
N GLU A 147 4.89 -8.60 -22.18
CA GLU A 147 6.07 -8.96 -22.97
C GLU A 147 6.14 -8.09 -24.23
N ASP A 148 7.32 -7.58 -24.54
CA ASP A 148 7.55 -6.96 -25.86
C ASP A 148 7.57 -8.06 -26.93
N ASN A 149 6.74 -7.89 -27.95
CA ASN A 149 6.59 -8.89 -29.02
C ASN A 149 7.83 -8.99 -29.94
N THR A 150 8.81 -8.09 -29.81
CA THR A 150 9.96 -8.02 -30.70
C THR A 150 11.18 -8.77 -30.21
N ASP A 151 11.45 -8.76 -28.91
CA ASP A 151 12.66 -9.37 -28.33
C ASP A 151 12.40 -10.17 -27.04
N GLY A 152 11.13 -10.23 -26.56
CA GLY A 152 10.75 -10.95 -25.35
C GLY A 152 11.14 -10.23 -24.06
N THR A 153 11.60 -8.97 -24.12
CA THR A 153 11.82 -8.16 -22.92
C THR A 153 10.48 -7.81 -22.27
N LEU A 154 10.47 -7.59 -20.95
CA LEU A 154 9.28 -7.14 -20.25
C LEU A 154 9.20 -5.61 -20.35
N SER A 155 8.04 -5.09 -20.70
CA SER A 155 7.74 -3.68 -20.57
C SER A 155 7.42 -3.35 -19.11
N ASN A 156 7.31 -2.05 -18.77
CA ASN A 156 6.82 -1.63 -17.46
C ASN A 156 5.27 -1.60 -17.38
N GLU A 157 4.57 -2.09 -18.39
CA GLU A 157 3.11 -2.12 -18.45
C GLU A 157 2.57 -3.36 -17.73
N ILE A 158 1.78 -3.15 -16.68
CA ILE A 158 1.11 -4.22 -15.93
C ILE A 158 -0.14 -4.64 -16.71
N ILE A 159 -0.28 -5.95 -16.95
CA ILE A 159 -1.45 -6.53 -17.64
C ILE A 159 -2.37 -7.31 -16.70
N GLU A 160 -1.90 -7.72 -15.54
CA GLU A 160 -2.69 -8.43 -14.51
C GLU A 160 -2.00 -8.30 -13.14
N ILE A 161 -2.79 -8.16 -12.08
CA ILE A 161 -2.31 -8.28 -10.69
C ILE A 161 -3.13 -9.37 -9.99
N ARG A 162 -2.45 -10.23 -9.24
CA ARG A 162 -3.05 -11.24 -8.38
C ARG A 162 -2.67 -11.02 -6.93
N GLU A 163 -3.64 -10.85 -6.08
CA GLU A 163 -3.43 -10.76 -4.64
C GLU A 163 -3.23 -12.15 -4.05
N LYS A 164 -2.10 -12.36 -3.34
CA LYS A 164 -1.74 -13.61 -2.66
C LYS A 164 -1.70 -14.84 -3.56
N GLN A 165 -1.45 -14.65 -4.83
CA GLN A 165 -1.39 -15.74 -5.80
C GLN A 165 -0.30 -15.46 -6.84
N PRO A 166 0.86 -16.11 -6.77
CA PRO A 166 1.90 -16.02 -7.79
C PRO A 166 1.41 -16.60 -9.13
N PHE A 167 2.03 -16.17 -10.23
CA PHE A 167 1.73 -16.65 -11.57
C PHE A 167 2.43 -17.96 -11.89
N THR A 168 3.56 -18.24 -11.21
CA THR A 168 4.41 -19.41 -11.43
C THR A 168 4.82 -20.05 -10.12
N ASP A 169 5.44 -21.22 -10.18
CA ASP A 169 6.01 -21.90 -9.01
C ASP A 169 7.30 -21.24 -8.50
N ASN A 170 7.90 -20.33 -9.28
CA ASN A 170 9.12 -19.59 -8.91
C ASN A 170 8.83 -18.13 -8.62
N LYS A 171 8.11 -17.88 -7.53
CA LYS A 171 7.68 -16.54 -7.10
C LYS A 171 8.81 -15.55 -6.84
N MET A 172 10.05 -16.00 -6.64
CA MET A 172 11.21 -15.10 -6.47
C MET A 172 11.58 -14.35 -7.77
N ASN A 173 11.17 -14.88 -8.93
CA ASN A 173 11.39 -14.23 -10.21
C ASN A 173 10.23 -13.35 -10.64
N GLU A 174 9.17 -13.27 -9.82
CA GLU A 174 8.00 -12.47 -10.11
C GLU A 174 8.10 -11.08 -9.45
N TYR A 175 7.38 -10.12 -10.00
CA TYR A 175 7.29 -8.77 -9.47
C TYR A 175 6.28 -8.74 -8.32
N ALA A 176 6.79 -8.82 -7.09
CA ALA A 176 5.97 -8.75 -5.88
C ALA A 176 5.81 -7.30 -5.42
N SER A 177 4.59 -6.90 -5.10
CA SER A 177 4.29 -5.56 -4.61
C SER A 177 4.91 -5.31 -3.23
N THR A 178 5.49 -4.12 -3.04
CA THR A 178 5.95 -3.62 -1.73
C THR A 178 4.81 -3.14 -0.84
N GLY A 179 3.58 -3.09 -1.35
CA GLY A 179 2.44 -2.47 -0.66
C GLY A 179 2.38 -0.95 -0.87
N THR A 180 3.11 -0.42 -1.85
CA THR A 180 3.11 0.98 -2.27
C THR A 180 2.42 1.09 -3.63
N TYR A 181 1.35 1.90 -3.68
CA TYR A 181 0.43 2.00 -4.80
C TYR A 181 0.19 3.48 -5.15
N TYR A 182 0.57 3.89 -6.35
CA TYR A 182 0.39 5.23 -6.88
C TYR A 182 -0.84 5.32 -7.78
N PHE A 183 -1.59 6.40 -7.66
CA PHE A 183 -2.67 6.80 -8.53
C PHE A 183 -2.43 8.24 -8.98
N ARG A 184 -2.49 8.49 -10.28
CA ARG A 184 -2.24 9.82 -10.85
C ARG A 184 -3.27 10.87 -10.40
N LYS A 185 -4.47 10.44 -10.02
CA LYS A 185 -5.56 11.30 -9.56
C LYS A 185 -6.32 10.69 -8.39
N GLY A 186 -6.68 11.50 -7.43
CA GLY A 186 -7.56 11.10 -6.35
C GLY A 186 -8.94 10.64 -6.83
N SER A 187 -9.44 11.21 -7.93
CA SER A 187 -10.68 10.76 -8.57
C SER A 187 -10.63 9.29 -9.02
N PHE A 188 -9.45 8.75 -9.37
CA PHE A 188 -9.29 7.33 -9.68
C PHE A 188 -9.43 6.46 -8.43
N VAL A 189 -8.83 6.89 -7.30
CA VAL A 189 -9.00 6.22 -6.01
C VAL A 189 -10.49 6.13 -5.67
N LYS A 190 -11.19 7.26 -5.68
CA LYS A 190 -12.63 7.33 -5.36
C LYS A 190 -13.47 6.42 -6.27
N LYS A 191 -13.26 6.51 -7.58
CA LYS A 191 -14.02 5.75 -8.58
C LYS A 191 -13.77 4.24 -8.42
N TYR A 192 -12.52 3.83 -8.50
CA TYR A 192 -12.19 2.41 -8.61
C TYR A 192 -12.27 1.67 -7.27
N PHE A 193 -12.08 2.37 -6.12
CA PHE A 193 -12.32 1.77 -4.81
C PHE A 193 -13.79 1.46 -4.60
N LYS A 194 -14.66 2.42 -4.96
CA LYS A 194 -16.10 2.19 -4.93
C LYS A 194 -16.52 1.07 -5.87
N GLU A 195 -16.00 1.05 -7.10
CA GLU A 195 -16.30 0.01 -8.08
C GLU A 195 -15.87 -1.38 -7.60
N LEU A 196 -14.67 -1.50 -7.01
CA LEU A 196 -14.18 -2.75 -6.43
C LEU A 196 -15.13 -3.29 -5.35
N ILE A 197 -15.61 -2.40 -4.46
CA ILE A 197 -16.55 -2.76 -3.39
C ILE A 197 -17.91 -3.11 -3.99
N ASP A 198 -18.44 -2.32 -4.91
CA ASP A 198 -19.76 -2.54 -5.55
C ASP A 198 -19.79 -3.85 -6.35
N ARG A 199 -18.68 -4.21 -7.01
CA ARG A 199 -18.52 -5.49 -7.74
C ARG A 199 -18.14 -6.67 -6.83
N ASP A 200 -17.95 -6.43 -5.52
CA ASP A 200 -17.53 -7.41 -4.51
C ASP A 200 -16.23 -8.17 -4.88
N ILE A 201 -15.28 -7.47 -5.51
CA ILE A 201 -13.99 -8.04 -5.89
C ILE A 201 -13.07 -8.07 -4.66
N ASN A 202 -12.96 -9.22 -4.02
CA ASN A 202 -12.25 -9.39 -2.77
C ASN A 202 -11.52 -10.74 -2.68
N ILE A 203 -10.58 -10.86 -1.72
CA ILE A 203 -9.93 -12.12 -1.34
C ILE A 203 -10.18 -12.34 0.15
N ASN A 204 -10.82 -13.44 0.50
CA ASN A 204 -11.18 -13.79 1.89
C ASN A 204 -11.97 -12.69 2.63
N ASN A 205 -12.91 -12.04 1.94
CA ASN A 205 -13.70 -10.89 2.41
C ASN A 205 -12.88 -9.63 2.72
N GLU A 206 -11.68 -9.50 2.16
CA GLU A 206 -10.84 -8.31 2.26
C GLU A 206 -10.65 -7.67 0.88
N TYR A 207 -10.87 -6.35 0.78
CA TYR A 207 -10.68 -5.53 -0.42
C TYR A 207 -9.27 -4.96 -0.43
N TYR A 208 -8.43 -5.44 -1.35
CA TYR A 208 -7.01 -5.07 -1.47
C TYR A 208 -6.79 -4.01 -2.55
N VAL A 209 -5.85 -3.09 -2.29
CA VAL A 209 -5.51 -2.01 -3.23
C VAL A 209 -4.94 -2.57 -4.53
N SER A 210 -4.17 -3.66 -4.48
CA SER A 210 -3.64 -4.36 -5.65
C SER A 210 -4.72 -4.71 -6.68
N LEU A 211 -5.88 -5.19 -6.23
CA LEU A 211 -6.97 -5.62 -7.10
C LEU A 211 -7.62 -4.46 -7.88
N VAL A 212 -7.49 -3.22 -7.38
CA VAL A 212 -7.98 -2.01 -8.05
C VAL A 212 -7.30 -1.81 -9.40
N TYR A 213 -6.04 -2.22 -9.54
CA TYR A 213 -5.29 -2.06 -10.78
C TYR A 213 -5.85 -2.87 -11.94
N ASN A 214 -6.49 -4.01 -11.67
CA ASN A 214 -7.18 -4.75 -12.73
C ASN A 214 -8.36 -3.95 -13.30
N LEU A 215 -9.01 -3.10 -12.49
CA LEU A 215 -10.07 -2.19 -12.98
C LEU A 215 -9.49 -0.98 -13.74
N LEU A 216 -8.25 -0.58 -13.45
CA LEU A 216 -7.54 0.46 -14.21
C LEU A 216 -7.08 -0.06 -15.59
N ILE A 217 -6.84 -1.36 -15.71
CA ILE A 217 -6.40 -2.03 -16.93
C ILE A 217 -7.60 -2.31 -17.88
N GLU A 218 -8.82 -2.57 -17.33
CA GLU A 218 -10.05 -2.76 -18.10
C GLU A 218 -10.41 -1.51 -18.94
#